data_fa9a2c3ac132983ea2401516bdf292e6
#
_entry.id   fa9a2c3ac132983ea2401516bdf292e6
#
_cell.length_a   1.000
_cell.length_b   1.000
_cell.length_c   1.000
_cell.angle_alpha   90.00
_cell.angle_beta   90.00
_cell.angle_gamma   90.00
#
_symmetry.space_group_name_H-M   'P 1'
#
loop_
_entity.id
_entity.type
_entity.pdbx_description
1 polymer ?
#
loop_
_entity_poly.entity_id
_entity_poly.type
_entity_poly.pdbx_seq_one_letter_code
_entity_poly.pdbx_strand_id
1 'polypeptide(L)'
;YKKLDSRLGTNEDLKNFVAACHKKEIKVIFDGVFNHTGRDFFAFKDIQQNREHSRYLNWYCNVNFGGNTEYNDGFSYENWGGYNLLVKLNQRNPEVQNYICDVIRFWVSEFDVDGIRLDAADVLDFDFMRALRRTAAEVKEDFWLMGEVIHGDYSRWVNGETLHSVTNYALHKALYSGHNDHNYFEIAHTVKYLQNMGNLDLYNFVDNHDVERIYTKLSNKAHFAPVHVLLYTLPGVPSIYYGSEFGIEGKKEKFSDDSLRPALDIKDYADAVQKNPCTALIAALGKVRQHTPALSYGSYTELHLTNRQFAFARDLDGVRVIVTVNNDDNAAGMSLPAGNCAEYVGTLTGQKVSVEGGRINVTVAANSGEIWVPADTMTEDTQIKVENAAE
;
A
#
# COMPACT_ATOMS: atom_id res chain seq x y z
N TYR A 1 15.47 3.14 -17.84
CA TYR A 1 14.56 2.05 -17.48
C TYR A 1 15.19 0.64 -17.48
N LYS A 2 16.29 0.44 -18.19
CA LYS A 2 16.89 -0.89 -18.37
C LYS A 2 18.20 -1.11 -17.61
N LYS A 3 18.57 -0.15 -16.77
CA LYS A 3 19.83 -0.20 -16.00
C LYS A 3 19.58 0.30 -14.58
N LEU A 4 20.01 -0.49 -13.59
CA LEU A 4 19.99 -0.08 -12.20
C LEU A 4 20.93 1.11 -12.00
N ASP A 5 20.55 2.04 -11.12
CA ASP A 5 21.41 3.12 -10.67
C ASP A 5 22.71 2.56 -10.09
N SER A 6 23.85 2.98 -10.64
CA SER A 6 25.15 2.46 -10.25
C SER A 6 25.51 2.67 -8.77
N ARG A 7 24.84 3.62 -8.12
CA ARG A 7 24.98 3.82 -6.65
C ARG A 7 24.36 2.70 -5.82
N LEU A 8 23.42 1.95 -6.41
CA LEU A 8 22.73 0.83 -5.76
C LEU A 8 23.34 -0.52 -6.12
N GLY A 9 24.06 -0.59 -7.24
CA GLY A 9 24.65 -1.82 -7.72
C GLY A 9 24.56 -1.99 -9.24
N THR A 10 24.61 -3.24 -9.69
CA THR A 10 24.51 -3.63 -11.10
C THR A 10 23.17 -4.32 -11.38
N ASN A 11 22.86 -4.50 -12.67
CA ASN A 11 21.69 -5.31 -13.06
C ASN A 11 21.82 -6.76 -12.53
N GLU A 12 23.02 -7.32 -12.48
CA GLU A 12 23.25 -8.64 -11.90
C GLU A 12 22.94 -8.68 -10.41
N ASP A 13 23.30 -7.64 -9.65
CA ASP A 13 22.96 -7.51 -8.23
C ASP A 13 21.45 -7.48 -8.04
N LEU A 14 20.73 -6.73 -8.86
CA LEU A 14 19.27 -6.64 -8.81
C LEU A 14 18.61 -7.99 -9.14
N LYS A 15 19.10 -8.68 -10.17
CA LYS A 15 18.63 -10.03 -10.53
C LYS A 15 18.82 -11.01 -9.37
N ASN A 16 19.96 -10.98 -8.72
CA ASN A 16 20.25 -11.82 -7.55
C ASN A 16 19.38 -11.48 -6.36
N PHE A 17 19.10 -10.19 -6.14
CA PHE A 17 18.18 -9.73 -5.09
C PHE A 17 16.76 -10.28 -5.29
N VAL A 18 16.22 -10.17 -6.49
CA VAL A 18 14.89 -10.69 -6.81
C VAL A 18 14.84 -12.21 -6.62
N ALA A 19 15.88 -12.92 -7.09
CA ALA A 19 15.97 -14.36 -6.88
C ALA A 19 16.02 -14.76 -5.39
N ALA A 20 16.74 -13.99 -4.58
CA ALA A 20 16.80 -14.22 -3.14
C ALA A 20 15.44 -13.97 -2.46
N CYS A 21 14.69 -12.97 -2.88
CA CYS A 21 13.33 -12.72 -2.42
C CYS A 21 12.41 -13.88 -2.78
N HIS A 22 12.47 -14.39 -4.01
CA HIS A 22 11.66 -15.51 -4.46
C HIS A 22 11.91 -16.80 -3.65
N LYS A 23 13.16 -17.06 -3.27
CA LYS A 23 13.50 -18.20 -2.40
C LYS A 23 12.83 -18.12 -1.03
N LYS A 24 12.47 -16.92 -0.59
CA LYS A 24 11.75 -16.68 0.65
C LYS A 24 10.26 -16.47 0.43
N GLU A 25 9.75 -16.79 -0.76
CA GLU A 25 8.34 -16.60 -1.15
C GLU A 25 7.88 -15.14 -1.07
N ILE A 26 8.78 -14.22 -1.33
CA ILE A 26 8.51 -12.78 -1.39
C ILE A 26 8.51 -12.35 -2.86
N LYS A 27 7.39 -11.82 -3.32
CA LYS A 27 7.27 -11.21 -4.64
C LYS A 27 7.88 -9.82 -4.66
N VAL A 28 8.39 -9.41 -5.81
CA VAL A 28 9.05 -8.11 -5.99
C VAL A 28 8.34 -7.34 -7.09
N ILE A 29 7.97 -6.09 -6.80
CA ILE A 29 7.45 -5.17 -7.80
C ILE A 29 8.36 -3.96 -7.94
N PHE A 30 8.45 -3.42 -9.17
CA PHE A 30 9.23 -2.21 -9.44
C PHE A 30 8.34 -0.98 -9.55
N ASP A 31 8.93 0.18 -9.29
CA ASP A 31 8.29 1.46 -9.55
C ASP A 31 8.41 1.82 -11.03
N GLY A 32 7.29 1.91 -11.71
CA GLY A 32 7.20 2.28 -13.12
C GLY A 32 6.85 3.75 -13.28
N VAL A 33 7.85 4.58 -13.51
CA VAL A 33 7.67 6.01 -13.78
C VAL A 33 7.53 6.19 -15.30
N PHE A 34 6.31 6.09 -15.80
CA PHE A 34 6.01 6.06 -17.24
C PHE A 34 5.25 7.29 -17.75
N ASN A 35 4.83 8.18 -16.84
CA ASN A 35 4.19 9.43 -17.24
C ASN A 35 5.19 10.44 -17.84
N HIS A 36 6.44 10.41 -17.35
CA HIS A 36 7.48 11.37 -17.73
C HIS A 36 8.84 10.72 -17.69
N THR A 37 9.84 11.38 -18.29
CA THR A 37 11.25 11.02 -18.17
C THR A 37 12.04 12.17 -17.56
N GLY A 38 13.22 11.86 -17.06
CA GLY A 38 14.23 12.88 -16.76
C GLY A 38 14.81 13.47 -18.05
N ARG A 39 15.57 14.55 -17.90
CA ARG A 39 16.19 15.27 -19.01
C ARG A 39 17.39 14.51 -19.63
N ASP A 40 17.95 13.53 -18.92
CA ASP A 40 19.06 12.70 -19.39
C ASP A 40 18.61 11.46 -20.16
N PHE A 41 17.31 11.25 -20.32
CA PHE A 41 16.77 10.15 -21.12
C PHE A 41 17.16 10.30 -22.60
N PHE A 42 17.48 9.20 -23.27
CA PHE A 42 18.06 9.25 -24.62
C PHE A 42 17.21 10.02 -25.63
N ALA A 43 15.88 9.87 -25.57
CA ALA A 43 14.98 10.56 -26.51
C ALA A 43 14.97 12.07 -26.29
N PHE A 44 15.04 12.51 -25.03
CA PHE A 44 15.11 13.94 -24.72
C PHE A 44 16.47 14.55 -25.09
N LYS A 45 17.57 13.81 -24.84
CA LYS A 45 18.90 14.25 -25.27
C LYS A 45 18.99 14.40 -26.78
N ASP A 46 18.33 13.53 -27.54
CA ASP A 46 18.31 13.64 -29.00
C ASP A 46 17.62 14.95 -29.45
N ILE A 47 16.54 15.34 -28.77
CA ILE A 47 15.84 16.61 -29.05
C ILE A 47 16.77 17.81 -28.74
N GLN A 48 17.52 17.76 -27.64
CA GLN A 48 18.50 18.80 -27.31
C GLN A 48 19.58 18.95 -28.38
N GLN A 49 20.02 17.85 -28.96
CA GLN A 49 21.10 17.82 -29.97
C GLN A 49 20.60 18.15 -31.38
N ASN A 50 19.51 17.50 -31.81
CA ASN A 50 19.03 17.52 -33.18
C ASN A 50 17.85 18.48 -33.39
N ARG A 51 17.31 19.02 -32.31
CA ARG A 51 16.25 20.04 -32.31
C ARG A 51 15.06 19.63 -33.21
N GLU A 52 14.67 20.47 -34.17
CA GLU A 52 13.57 20.20 -35.11
C GLU A 52 13.79 18.96 -35.97
N HIS A 53 15.01 18.45 -36.09
CA HIS A 53 15.36 17.27 -36.85
C HIS A 53 15.34 15.98 -36.02
N SER A 54 15.05 16.07 -34.72
CA SER A 54 14.96 14.90 -33.87
C SER A 54 13.81 13.99 -34.27
N ARG A 55 14.07 12.69 -34.33
CA ARG A 55 13.01 11.68 -34.56
C ARG A 55 12.12 11.48 -33.34
N TYR A 56 12.44 12.04 -32.17
CA TYR A 56 11.75 11.86 -30.91
C TYR A 56 10.87 13.04 -30.51
N LEU A 57 10.63 14.01 -31.41
CA LEU A 57 9.78 15.17 -31.08
C LEU A 57 8.38 14.76 -30.61
N ASN A 58 7.80 13.73 -31.22
CA ASN A 58 6.46 13.23 -30.90
C ASN A 58 6.44 12.24 -29.71
N TRP A 59 7.59 11.96 -29.11
CA TRP A 59 7.68 11.18 -27.88
C TRP A 59 7.26 12.00 -26.65
N TYR A 60 7.31 13.33 -26.78
CA TYR A 60 6.95 14.26 -25.72
C TYR A 60 5.79 15.14 -26.16
N CYS A 61 5.13 15.77 -25.18
CA CYS A 61 3.97 16.63 -25.41
C CYS A 61 4.40 18.08 -25.57
N ASN A 62 3.87 18.73 -26.61
CA ASN A 62 3.97 20.18 -26.82
C ASN A 62 5.40 20.73 -26.84
N VAL A 63 6.31 20.05 -27.52
CA VAL A 63 7.67 20.57 -27.77
C VAL A 63 7.55 21.80 -28.66
N ASN A 64 8.03 22.95 -28.16
CA ASN A 64 7.89 24.26 -28.81
C ASN A 64 9.24 24.99 -28.85
N PHE A 65 9.81 25.12 -30.05
CA PHE A 65 11.07 25.82 -30.27
C PHE A 65 10.94 27.34 -30.25
N GLY A 66 9.73 27.88 -30.14
CA GLY A 66 9.47 29.30 -29.85
C GLY A 66 9.48 29.64 -28.36
N GLY A 67 9.60 28.64 -27.49
CA GLY A 67 9.63 28.80 -26.05
C GLY A 67 10.99 28.50 -25.42
N ASN A 68 11.07 28.54 -24.09
CA ASN A 68 12.25 28.21 -23.33
C ASN A 68 11.87 27.81 -21.90
N THR A 69 12.81 27.30 -21.14
CA THR A 69 12.69 26.96 -19.72
C THR A 69 13.89 27.50 -18.94
N GLU A 70 13.88 27.34 -17.61
CA GLU A 70 15.00 27.64 -16.74
C GLU A 70 16.30 26.91 -17.11
N TYR A 71 16.20 25.81 -17.84
CA TYR A 71 17.36 25.02 -18.33
C TYR A 71 17.99 25.60 -19.60
N ASN A 72 17.32 26.60 -20.21
CA ASN A 72 17.85 27.34 -21.35
C ASN A 72 18.22 26.47 -22.56
N ASP A 73 17.41 25.46 -22.88
CA ASP A 73 17.59 24.61 -24.05
C ASP A 73 17.13 25.29 -25.36
N GLY A 74 16.40 26.40 -25.28
CA GLY A 74 15.80 27.08 -26.44
C GLY A 74 14.52 26.42 -26.93
N PHE A 75 13.86 25.63 -26.11
CA PHE A 75 12.51 25.12 -26.34
C PHE A 75 11.80 24.85 -25.03
N SER A 76 10.47 24.83 -25.09
CA SER A 76 9.59 24.47 -23.98
C SER A 76 8.86 23.17 -24.30
N TYR A 77 8.27 22.56 -23.28
CA TYR A 77 7.58 21.30 -23.36
C TYR A 77 6.60 21.15 -22.20
N GLU A 78 5.70 20.20 -22.30
CA GLU A 78 4.82 19.84 -21.19
C GLU A 78 5.60 19.07 -20.12
N ASN A 79 5.29 19.31 -18.85
CA ASN A 79 5.93 18.68 -17.71
C ASN A 79 4.90 18.04 -16.78
N TRP A 80 5.38 17.36 -15.73
CA TRP A 80 4.55 16.90 -14.63
C TRP A 80 4.73 17.80 -13.42
N GLY A 81 3.61 18.23 -12.84
CA GLY A 81 3.60 18.97 -11.56
C GLY A 81 4.22 20.37 -11.60
N GLY A 82 4.44 20.94 -12.77
CA GLY A 82 5.11 22.24 -12.93
C GLY A 82 6.64 22.15 -12.94
N TYR A 83 7.21 20.95 -12.93
CA TYR A 83 8.66 20.74 -12.89
C TYR A 83 9.22 20.39 -14.28
N ASN A 84 9.98 21.31 -14.86
CA ASN A 84 10.60 21.07 -16.17
C ASN A 84 11.72 20.01 -16.16
N LEU A 85 12.12 19.54 -14.98
CA LEU A 85 12.98 18.37 -14.83
C LEU A 85 12.26 17.06 -15.22
N LEU A 86 10.92 17.05 -15.14
CA LEU A 86 10.06 15.88 -15.38
C LEU A 86 9.29 16.11 -16.68
N VAL A 87 9.83 15.58 -17.78
CA VAL A 87 9.33 15.84 -19.14
C VAL A 87 8.24 14.84 -19.51
N LYS A 88 7.03 15.34 -19.79
CA LYS A 88 5.87 14.51 -20.06
C LYS A 88 5.99 13.72 -21.35
N LEU A 89 5.90 12.40 -21.23
CA LEU A 89 5.83 11.49 -22.38
C LEU A 89 4.48 11.58 -23.09
N ASN A 90 4.51 11.50 -24.40
CA ASN A 90 3.31 11.35 -25.21
C ASN A 90 2.85 9.89 -25.20
N GLN A 91 2.00 9.55 -24.25
CA GLN A 91 1.53 8.18 -24.02
C GLN A 91 0.61 7.67 -25.12
N ARG A 92 0.11 8.53 -25.99
CA ARG A 92 -0.71 8.17 -27.16
C ARG A 92 0.12 7.81 -28.38
N ASN A 93 1.42 8.11 -28.36
CA ASN A 93 2.32 7.71 -29.44
C ASN A 93 2.58 6.19 -29.38
N PRO A 94 2.27 5.43 -30.44
CA PRO A 94 2.51 3.99 -30.46
C PRO A 94 3.96 3.58 -30.22
N GLU A 95 4.93 4.39 -30.67
CA GLU A 95 6.36 4.12 -30.41
C GLU A 95 6.68 4.21 -28.92
N VAL A 96 6.10 5.17 -28.20
CA VAL A 96 6.26 5.31 -26.74
C VAL A 96 5.61 4.13 -26.04
N GLN A 97 4.39 3.77 -26.41
CA GLN A 97 3.70 2.60 -25.85
C GLN A 97 4.52 1.33 -26.06
N ASN A 98 5.02 1.09 -27.27
CA ASN A 98 5.84 -0.09 -27.58
C ASN A 98 7.14 -0.10 -26.79
N TYR A 99 7.80 1.05 -26.65
CA TYR A 99 9.02 1.16 -25.85
C TYR A 99 8.78 0.78 -24.38
N ILE A 100 7.72 1.30 -23.77
CA ILE A 100 7.41 0.99 -22.35
C ILE A 100 6.95 -0.48 -22.20
N CYS A 101 6.17 -1.00 -23.14
CA CYS A 101 5.84 -2.43 -23.13
C CYS A 101 7.10 -3.31 -23.23
N ASP A 102 8.09 -2.92 -24.03
CA ASP A 102 9.38 -3.62 -24.11
C ASP A 102 10.19 -3.49 -22.81
N VAL A 103 10.07 -2.37 -22.10
CA VAL A 103 10.66 -2.22 -20.75
C VAL A 103 10.07 -3.26 -19.80
N ILE A 104 8.75 -3.44 -19.81
CA ILE A 104 8.08 -4.46 -18.98
C ILE A 104 8.57 -5.87 -19.33
N ARG A 105 8.65 -6.19 -20.61
CA ARG A 105 9.18 -7.47 -21.07
C ARG A 105 10.62 -7.69 -20.62
N PHE A 106 11.46 -6.65 -20.71
CA PHE A 106 12.83 -6.67 -20.23
C PHE A 106 12.92 -6.91 -18.71
N TRP A 107 12.10 -6.21 -17.92
CA TRP A 107 12.10 -6.38 -16.46
C TRP A 107 11.72 -7.80 -16.04
N VAL A 108 10.78 -8.41 -16.73
CA VAL A 108 10.40 -9.81 -16.45
C VAL A 108 11.49 -10.79 -16.92
N SER A 109 11.99 -10.64 -18.14
CA SER A 109 12.99 -11.57 -18.67
C SER A 109 14.34 -11.48 -17.96
N GLU A 110 14.77 -10.28 -17.56
CA GLU A 110 16.06 -10.05 -16.91
C GLU A 110 16.02 -10.23 -15.40
N PHE A 111 14.96 -9.71 -14.75
CA PHE A 111 14.87 -9.67 -13.28
C PHE A 111 13.82 -10.57 -12.70
N ASP A 112 12.92 -11.11 -13.49
CA ASP A 112 11.79 -11.95 -13.03
C ASP A 112 10.87 -11.23 -12.03
N VAL A 113 10.61 -9.93 -12.25
CA VAL A 113 9.72 -9.17 -11.37
C VAL A 113 8.28 -9.63 -11.47
N ASP A 114 7.51 -9.40 -10.42
CA ASP A 114 6.15 -9.92 -10.24
C ASP A 114 5.06 -8.87 -10.45
N GLY A 115 5.45 -7.63 -10.65
CA GLY A 115 4.51 -6.54 -10.85
C GLY A 115 5.18 -5.18 -10.90
N ILE A 116 4.33 -4.15 -11.03
CA ILE A 116 4.75 -2.75 -11.14
C ILE A 116 3.81 -1.87 -10.33
N ARG A 117 4.38 -0.92 -9.60
CA ARG A 117 3.66 0.25 -9.10
C ARG A 117 3.79 1.36 -10.15
N LEU A 118 2.69 1.83 -10.71
CA LEU A 118 2.69 2.92 -11.69
C LEU A 118 2.63 4.27 -10.97
N ASP A 119 3.73 5.01 -11.05
CA ASP A 119 3.82 6.38 -10.55
C ASP A 119 2.83 7.29 -11.28
N ALA A 120 2.21 8.23 -10.56
CA ALA A 120 1.28 9.21 -11.12
C ALA A 120 0.22 8.57 -12.06
N ALA A 121 -0.34 7.44 -11.66
CA ALA A 121 -1.27 6.68 -12.49
C ALA A 121 -2.56 7.46 -12.82
N ASP A 122 -2.93 8.43 -12.00
CA ASP A 122 -4.10 9.29 -12.21
C ASP A 122 -3.96 10.23 -13.44
N VAL A 123 -2.76 10.44 -13.94
CA VAL A 123 -2.49 11.24 -15.15
C VAL A 123 -2.06 10.39 -16.36
N LEU A 124 -2.07 9.06 -16.24
CA LEU A 124 -1.78 8.16 -17.34
C LEU A 124 -2.98 8.05 -18.29
N ASP A 125 -2.70 7.99 -19.59
CA ASP A 125 -3.70 7.72 -20.61
C ASP A 125 -4.29 6.32 -20.43
N PHE A 126 -5.62 6.17 -20.53
CA PHE A 126 -6.28 4.89 -20.29
C PHE A 126 -5.95 3.84 -21.37
N ASP A 127 -5.79 4.26 -22.64
CA ASP A 127 -5.38 3.31 -23.69
C ASP A 127 -3.94 2.83 -23.47
N PHE A 128 -3.08 3.70 -22.97
CA PHE A 128 -1.75 3.32 -22.53
C PHE A 128 -1.79 2.30 -21.38
N MET A 129 -2.61 2.54 -20.34
CA MET A 129 -2.78 1.56 -19.27
C MET A 129 -3.31 0.22 -19.75
N ARG A 130 -4.25 0.22 -20.73
CA ARG A 130 -4.72 -1.02 -21.34
C ARG A 130 -3.61 -1.78 -22.07
N ALA A 131 -2.72 -1.06 -22.75
CA ALA A 131 -1.55 -1.67 -23.40
C ALA A 131 -0.61 -2.28 -22.37
N LEU A 132 -0.36 -1.59 -21.24
CA LEU A 132 0.44 -2.13 -20.13
C LEU A 132 -0.20 -3.38 -19.53
N ARG A 133 -1.52 -3.37 -19.34
CA ARG A 133 -2.27 -4.53 -18.82
C ARG A 133 -2.16 -5.75 -19.74
N ARG A 134 -2.30 -5.56 -21.04
CA ARG A 134 -2.13 -6.66 -22.01
C ARG A 134 -0.73 -7.22 -21.99
N THR A 135 0.29 -6.36 -21.94
CA THR A 135 1.69 -6.79 -21.87
C THR A 135 1.96 -7.53 -20.56
N ALA A 136 1.44 -7.05 -19.45
CA ALA A 136 1.56 -7.72 -18.15
C ALA A 136 1.02 -9.15 -18.20
N ALA A 137 -0.18 -9.34 -18.73
CA ALA A 137 -0.80 -10.66 -18.89
C ALA A 137 0.00 -11.59 -19.81
N GLU A 138 0.64 -11.05 -20.83
CA GLU A 138 1.47 -11.77 -21.79
C GLU A 138 2.77 -12.29 -21.17
N VAL A 139 3.41 -11.51 -20.33
CA VAL A 139 4.78 -11.80 -19.85
C VAL A 139 4.84 -12.69 -18.62
N LYS A 140 3.81 -12.63 -17.77
CA LYS A 140 3.79 -13.41 -16.53
C LYS A 140 2.37 -13.56 -16.00
N GLU A 141 1.98 -14.78 -15.65
CA GLU A 141 0.74 -15.05 -14.93
C GLU A 141 0.74 -14.29 -13.60
N ASP A 142 -0.39 -13.70 -13.23
CA ASP A 142 -0.57 -12.92 -12.00
C ASP A 142 0.35 -11.69 -11.86
N PHE A 143 0.92 -11.19 -12.97
CA PHE A 143 1.69 -9.95 -12.93
C PHE A 143 0.80 -8.79 -12.47
N TRP A 144 1.18 -8.19 -11.35
CA TRP A 144 0.34 -7.24 -10.64
C TRP A 144 0.65 -5.79 -11.02
N LEU A 145 -0.39 -5.05 -11.43
CA LEU A 145 -0.31 -3.63 -11.72
C LEU A 145 -1.05 -2.85 -10.64
N MET A 146 -0.33 -2.09 -9.85
CA MET A 146 -0.86 -1.18 -8.84
C MET A 146 -0.47 0.25 -9.21
N GLY A 147 -1.41 1.17 -9.15
CA GLY A 147 -1.19 2.55 -9.53
C GLY A 147 -1.30 3.52 -8.37
N GLU A 148 -0.53 4.59 -8.43
CA GLU A 148 -0.69 5.73 -7.54
C GLU A 148 -1.84 6.60 -8.04
N VAL A 149 -2.93 6.62 -7.26
CA VAL A 149 -4.10 7.47 -7.48
C VAL A 149 -4.47 8.10 -6.15
N ILE A 150 -4.60 9.43 -6.10
CA ILE A 150 -4.90 10.14 -4.86
C ILE A 150 -6.40 10.34 -4.71
N HIS A 151 -7.07 10.90 -5.71
CA HIS A 151 -8.48 11.28 -5.65
C HIS A 151 -9.29 10.67 -6.78
N GLY A 152 -10.58 10.55 -6.55
CA GLY A 152 -11.57 10.15 -7.54
C GLY A 152 -12.23 8.81 -7.22
N ASP A 153 -13.03 8.35 -8.16
CA ASP A 153 -13.63 7.01 -8.11
C ASP A 153 -12.60 5.98 -8.56
N TYR A 154 -12.08 5.20 -7.63
CA TYR A 154 -11.03 4.22 -7.89
C TYR A 154 -11.42 3.13 -8.88
N SER A 155 -12.71 2.87 -9.06
CA SER A 155 -13.20 1.91 -10.06
C SER A 155 -12.88 2.30 -11.51
N ARG A 156 -12.57 3.57 -11.76
CA ARG A 156 -12.12 4.03 -13.08
C ARG A 156 -10.79 3.40 -13.48
N TRP A 157 -9.91 3.14 -12.52
CA TRP A 157 -8.58 2.55 -12.73
C TRP A 157 -8.53 1.07 -12.41
N VAL A 158 -9.32 0.61 -11.43
CA VAL A 158 -9.33 -0.79 -10.98
C VAL A 158 -10.45 -1.55 -11.65
N ASN A 159 -10.11 -2.29 -12.69
CA ASN A 159 -11.04 -3.11 -13.47
C ASN A 159 -10.28 -4.16 -14.30
N GLY A 160 -10.99 -4.98 -15.04
CA GLY A 160 -10.40 -6.07 -15.82
C GLY A 160 -9.51 -5.64 -17.00
N GLU A 161 -9.51 -4.37 -17.38
CA GLU A 161 -8.78 -3.87 -18.54
C GLU A 161 -7.58 -2.98 -18.19
N THR A 162 -7.57 -2.40 -17.00
CA THR A 162 -6.54 -1.47 -16.57
C THR A 162 -5.76 -2.01 -15.37
N LEU A 163 -5.93 -1.45 -14.17
CA LEU A 163 -5.09 -1.82 -13.04
C LEU A 163 -5.77 -2.84 -12.13
N HIS A 164 -4.98 -3.63 -11.43
CA HIS A 164 -5.45 -4.57 -10.41
C HIS A 164 -5.77 -3.87 -9.09
N SER A 165 -5.06 -2.78 -8.78
CA SER A 165 -5.20 -2.02 -7.55
C SER A 165 -4.73 -0.59 -7.72
N VAL A 166 -5.16 0.29 -6.81
CA VAL A 166 -4.60 1.63 -6.65
C VAL A 166 -4.42 1.94 -5.17
N THR A 167 -3.60 2.95 -4.90
CA THR A 167 -3.36 3.46 -3.54
C THR A 167 -4.63 4.01 -2.92
N ASN A 168 -4.93 3.56 -1.69
CA ASN A 168 -6.13 3.96 -0.98
C ASN A 168 -5.88 5.19 -0.09
N TYR A 169 -5.72 6.34 -0.73
CA TYR A 169 -5.50 7.61 -0.01
C TYR A 169 -6.72 8.02 0.82
N ALA A 170 -7.93 7.65 0.39
CA ALA A 170 -9.13 7.92 1.17
C ALA A 170 -9.08 7.25 2.55
N LEU A 171 -8.70 5.97 2.60
CA LEU A 171 -8.56 5.25 3.87
C LEU A 171 -7.35 5.75 4.67
N HIS A 172 -6.23 6.05 4.03
CA HIS A 172 -5.06 6.66 4.69
C HIS A 172 -5.48 7.90 5.49
N LYS A 173 -6.18 8.83 4.86
CA LYS A 173 -6.67 10.06 5.50
C LYS A 173 -7.63 9.74 6.66
N ALA A 174 -8.57 8.84 6.46
CA ALA A 174 -9.53 8.46 7.49
C ALA A 174 -8.86 7.79 8.70
N LEU A 175 -7.83 6.96 8.47
CA LEU A 175 -7.15 6.24 9.55
C LEU A 175 -6.43 7.19 10.52
N TYR A 176 -5.63 8.13 10.03
CA TYR A 176 -4.98 9.05 10.96
C TYR A 176 -5.93 10.09 11.53
N SER A 177 -6.81 10.65 10.70
CA SER A 177 -7.75 11.70 11.10
C SER A 177 -8.79 11.14 12.09
N GLY A 178 -9.36 9.97 11.81
CA GLY A 178 -10.33 9.33 12.67
C GLY A 178 -9.78 8.98 14.06
N HIS A 179 -8.49 8.66 14.16
CA HIS A 179 -7.85 8.46 15.46
C HIS A 179 -7.52 9.77 16.16
N ASN A 180 -6.92 10.73 15.45
CA ASN A 180 -6.57 12.04 16.02
C ASN A 180 -7.79 12.78 16.54
N ASP A 181 -8.93 12.67 15.87
CA ASP A 181 -10.19 13.31 16.24
C ASP A 181 -11.08 12.43 17.15
N HIS A 182 -10.65 11.23 17.52
CA HIS A 182 -11.45 10.23 18.21
C HIS A 182 -12.81 10.04 17.54
N ASN A 183 -12.81 9.75 16.24
CA ASN A 183 -14.01 9.68 15.43
C ASN A 183 -14.00 8.48 14.48
N TYR A 184 -14.41 7.33 14.97
CA TYR A 184 -14.54 6.13 14.14
C TYR A 184 -15.66 6.21 13.10
N PHE A 185 -16.59 7.15 13.21
CA PHE A 185 -17.59 7.39 12.16
C PHE A 185 -16.95 7.78 10.85
N GLU A 186 -15.84 8.54 10.88
CA GLU A 186 -15.09 8.90 9.67
C GLU A 186 -14.53 7.66 8.95
N ILE A 187 -13.96 6.73 9.70
CA ILE A 187 -13.38 5.49 9.13
C ILE A 187 -14.51 4.60 8.58
N ALA A 188 -15.57 4.36 9.37
CA ALA A 188 -16.70 3.54 8.94
C ALA A 188 -17.39 4.12 7.71
N HIS A 189 -17.57 5.44 7.64
CA HIS A 189 -18.12 6.13 6.47
C HIS A 189 -17.23 5.96 5.23
N THR A 190 -15.93 6.09 5.39
CA THR A 190 -14.97 5.92 4.30
C THR A 190 -14.99 4.48 3.77
N VAL A 191 -15.01 3.48 4.65
CA VAL A 191 -15.12 2.07 4.24
C VAL A 191 -16.40 1.83 3.44
N LYS A 192 -17.52 2.35 3.90
CA LYS A 192 -18.80 2.25 3.19
C LYS A 192 -18.75 2.92 1.81
N TYR A 193 -18.16 4.10 1.73
CA TYR A 193 -17.96 4.81 0.47
C TYR A 193 -17.12 3.98 -0.52
N LEU A 194 -16.04 3.37 -0.03
CA LEU A 194 -15.18 2.50 -0.85
C LEU A 194 -15.92 1.22 -1.28
N GLN A 195 -16.71 0.62 -0.40
CA GLN A 195 -17.52 -0.56 -0.73
C GLN A 195 -18.55 -0.26 -1.84
N ASN A 196 -19.07 0.95 -1.91
CA ASN A 196 -20.01 1.38 -2.96
C ASN A 196 -19.35 1.50 -4.34
N MET A 197 -18.03 1.54 -4.42
CA MET A 197 -17.28 1.48 -5.69
C MET A 197 -17.19 0.06 -6.28
N GLY A 198 -17.57 -0.96 -5.50
CA GLY A 198 -17.44 -2.38 -5.81
C GLY A 198 -16.46 -3.07 -4.85
N ASN A 199 -16.22 -4.34 -5.08
CA ASN A 199 -15.24 -5.10 -4.29
C ASN A 199 -13.83 -4.88 -4.86
N LEU A 200 -13.32 -3.67 -4.72
CA LEU A 200 -11.99 -3.32 -5.18
C LEU A 200 -10.95 -3.81 -4.17
N ASP A 201 -9.86 -4.38 -4.69
CA ASP A 201 -8.72 -4.81 -3.88
C ASP A 201 -7.70 -3.68 -3.84
N LEU A 202 -7.88 -2.72 -2.92
CA LEU A 202 -7.09 -1.51 -2.85
C LEU A 202 -5.83 -1.69 -2.01
N TYR A 203 -4.78 -0.96 -2.38
CA TYR A 203 -3.51 -0.90 -1.68
C TYR A 203 -3.64 0.04 -0.47
N ASN A 204 -3.83 -0.55 0.72
CA ASN A 204 -4.02 0.19 1.97
C ASN A 204 -2.69 0.52 2.62
N PHE A 205 -2.58 1.72 3.16
CA PHE A 205 -1.37 2.19 3.83
C PHE A 205 -1.71 3.25 4.88
N VAL A 206 -0.83 3.42 5.84
CA VAL A 206 -0.92 4.48 6.87
C VAL A 206 0.10 5.58 6.62
N ASP A 207 1.15 5.30 5.88
CA ASP A 207 2.15 6.25 5.39
C ASP A 207 2.86 5.68 4.15
N ASN A 208 3.64 6.52 3.50
CA ASN A 208 4.49 6.18 2.37
C ASN A 208 5.63 7.21 2.23
N HIS A 209 6.38 7.12 1.13
CA HIS A 209 7.52 8.00 0.85
C HIS A 209 7.17 9.46 0.56
N ASP A 210 5.88 9.80 0.43
CA ASP A 210 5.40 11.15 0.10
C ASP A 210 4.62 11.84 1.23
N VAL A 211 4.28 11.11 2.28
CA VAL A 211 3.50 11.65 3.40
C VAL A 211 4.23 11.47 4.73
N GLU A 212 3.84 12.23 5.74
CA GLU A 212 4.40 12.08 7.09
C GLU A 212 4.28 10.64 7.58
N ARG A 213 5.32 10.17 8.26
CA ARG A 213 5.27 8.86 8.90
C ARG A 213 4.15 8.81 9.93
N ILE A 214 3.50 7.68 10.01
CA ILE A 214 2.32 7.52 10.87
C ILE A 214 2.63 7.83 12.34
N TYR A 215 3.80 7.44 12.82
CA TYR A 215 4.19 7.71 14.20
C TYR A 215 4.28 9.20 14.50
N THR A 216 4.74 10.01 13.54
CA THR A 216 4.75 11.48 13.63
C THR A 216 3.33 12.06 13.50
N LYS A 217 2.54 11.53 12.58
CA LYS A 217 1.20 12.05 12.25
C LYS A 217 0.19 11.86 13.37
N LEU A 218 0.31 10.78 14.14
CA LEU A 218 -0.58 10.50 15.26
C LEU A 218 -0.34 11.45 16.43
N SER A 219 -1.37 12.14 16.88
CA SER A 219 -1.33 13.02 18.06
C SER A 219 -1.09 12.23 19.34
N ASN A 220 -1.68 11.05 19.44
CA ASN A 220 -1.44 10.09 20.52
C ASN A 220 -0.72 8.86 19.94
N LYS A 221 0.51 8.63 20.37
CA LYS A 221 1.34 7.51 19.89
C LYS A 221 0.76 6.13 20.24
N ALA A 222 -0.06 6.06 21.29
CA ALA A 222 -0.77 4.83 21.65
C ALA A 222 -1.77 4.38 20.57
N HIS A 223 -2.23 5.29 19.71
CA HIS A 223 -3.09 4.97 18.57
C HIS A 223 -2.39 4.18 17.47
N PHE A 224 -1.07 4.03 17.54
CA PHE A 224 -0.34 3.15 16.62
C PHE A 224 -0.95 1.74 16.59
N ALA A 225 -1.37 1.21 17.73
CA ALA A 225 -1.96 -0.11 17.83
C ALA A 225 -3.31 -0.23 17.09
N PRO A 226 -4.38 0.54 17.44
CA PRO A 226 -5.65 0.39 16.73
C PRO A 226 -5.58 0.78 15.26
N VAL A 227 -4.72 1.75 14.88
CA VAL A 227 -4.49 2.10 13.47
C VAL A 227 -4.01 0.89 12.67
N HIS A 228 -3.02 0.17 13.17
CA HIS A 228 -2.45 -0.98 12.47
C HIS A 228 -3.34 -2.21 12.53
N VAL A 229 -4.10 -2.41 13.60
CA VAL A 229 -5.14 -3.43 13.62
C VAL A 229 -6.12 -3.22 12.45
N LEU A 230 -6.58 -1.98 12.24
CA LEU A 230 -7.46 -1.66 11.11
C LEU A 230 -6.78 -1.83 9.76
N LEU A 231 -5.52 -1.40 9.63
CA LEU A 231 -4.76 -1.56 8.38
C LEU A 231 -4.72 -3.02 7.93
N TYR A 232 -4.46 -3.94 8.86
CA TYR A 232 -4.32 -5.37 8.56
C TYR A 232 -5.63 -6.13 8.42
N THR A 233 -6.76 -5.55 8.82
CA THR A 233 -8.05 -6.26 8.91
C THR A 233 -9.16 -5.71 8.03
N LEU A 234 -9.12 -4.45 7.65
CA LEU A 234 -10.06 -3.87 6.69
C LEU A 234 -9.85 -4.45 5.29
N PRO A 235 -10.90 -4.48 4.44
CA PRO A 235 -10.76 -4.95 3.07
C PRO A 235 -9.66 -4.21 2.30
N GLY A 236 -8.84 -4.97 1.59
CA GLY A 236 -7.71 -4.46 0.79
C GLY A 236 -6.39 -5.15 1.12
N VAL A 237 -5.32 -4.67 0.54
CA VAL A 237 -3.96 -5.19 0.73
C VAL A 237 -3.19 -4.26 1.66
N PRO A 238 -2.80 -4.70 2.86
CA PRO A 238 -2.03 -3.85 3.77
C PRO A 238 -0.60 -3.66 3.28
N SER A 239 -0.08 -2.46 3.47
CA SER A 239 1.30 -2.09 3.14
C SER A 239 1.95 -1.36 4.31
N ILE A 240 3.21 -1.65 4.53
CA ILE A 240 4.05 -0.97 5.53
C ILE A 240 5.19 -0.27 4.80
N TYR A 241 5.36 1.02 5.04
CA TYR A 241 6.50 1.77 4.55
C TYR A 241 7.74 1.43 5.39
N TYR A 242 8.88 1.19 4.74
CA TYR A 242 10.10 0.79 5.45
C TYR A 242 10.46 1.75 6.59
N GLY A 243 10.78 1.20 7.74
CA GLY A 243 11.10 1.96 8.94
C GLY A 243 9.91 2.28 9.83
N SER A 244 8.69 2.34 9.28
CA SER A 244 7.48 2.62 10.07
C SER A 244 7.11 1.46 10.99
N GLU A 245 7.55 0.24 10.68
CA GLU A 245 7.45 -0.91 11.56
C GLU A 245 8.24 -0.74 12.86
N PHE A 246 9.22 0.16 12.88
CA PHE A 246 10.00 0.49 14.08
C PHE A 246 9.45 1.69 14.85
N GLY A 247 8.40 2.31 14.36
CA GLY A 247 7.84 3.52 14.94
C GLY A 247 8.75 4.75 14.79
N ILE A 248 9.58 4.79 13.74
CA ILE A 248 10.44 5.95 13.52
C ILE A 248 9.62 7.17 13.08
N GLU A 249 10.10 8.33 13.43
CA GLU A 249 9.48 9.60 13.08
C GLU A 249 9.99 10.15 11.74
N GLY A 250 9.18 10.94 11.08
CA GLY A 250 9.54 11.64 9.85
C GLY A 250 8.45 12.63 9.49
N LYS A 251 8.82 13.90 9.40
CA LYS A 251 7.92 15.00 9.08
C LYS A 251 8.10 15.42 7.63
N LYS A 252 6.99 15.66 6.92
CA LYS A 252 7.02 16.21 5.57
C LYS A 252 7.57 17.63 5.60
N GLU A 253 8.64 17.89 4.85
CA GLU A 253 9.23 19.20 4.68
C GLU A 253 8.85 19.81 3.33
N LYS A 254 8.86 21.15 3.23
CA LYS A 254 8.38 21.84 2.04
C LYS A 254 9.25 21.63 0.80
N PHE A 255 10.56 21.49 0.98
CA PHE A 255 11.52 21.46 -0.13
C PHE A 255 12.43 20.24 -0.15
N SER A 256 12.19 19.27 0.73
CA SER A 256 12.99 18.05 0.82
C SER A 256 12.15 16.88 1.31
N ASP A 257 12.39 15.71 0.75
CA ASP A 257 11.82 14.44 1.22
C ASP A 257 12.81 13.62 2.07
N ASP A 258 13.99 14.17 2.37
CA ASP A 258 15.07 13.45 3.06
C ASP A 258 14.63 12.91 4.42
N SER A 259 13.81 13.67 5.17
CA SER A 259 13.27 13.24 6.46
C SER A 259 12.35 12.02 6.38
N LEU A 260 11.74 11.79 5.22
CA LEU A 260 10.85 10.64 4.95
C LEU A 260 11.60 9.45 4.38
N ARG A 261 12.83 9.63 3.89
CA ARG A 261 13.59 8.63 3.13
C ARG A 261 15.02 8.41 3.69
N PRO A 262 15.17 8.19 5.02
CA PRO A 262 16.48 8.03 5.61
C PRO A 262 17.13 6.72 5.19
N ALA A 263 18.47 6.71 5.18
CA ALA A 263 19.21 5.45 5.14
C ALA A 263 19.17 4.81 6.53
N LEU A 264 18.76 3.55 6.60
CA LEU A 264 18.68 2.79 7.84
C LEU A 264 19.73 1.67 7.84
N ASP A 265 20.39 1.45 8.97
CA ASP A 265 21.23 0.27 9.17
C ASP A 265 20.37 -0.82 9.85
N ILE A 266 20.16 -1.92 9.16
CA ILE A 266 19.35 -3.04 9.66
C ILE A 266 19.91 -3.63 10.97
N LYS A 267 21.22 -3.48 11.22
CA LYS A 267 21.85 -3.94 12.46
C LYS A 267 21.30 -3.24 13.70
N ASP A 268 20.88 -1.99 13.56
CA ASP A 268 20.29 -1.22 14.65
C ASP A 268 18.93 -1.77 15.09
N TYR A 269 18.31 -2.61 14.27
CA TYR A 269 16.95 -3.16 14.44
C TYR A 269 16.93 -4.69 14.52
N ALA A 270 18.09 -5.33 14.70
CA ALA A 270 18.22 -6.79 14.64
C ALA A 270 17.31 -7.54 15.63
N ASP A 271 17.03 -6.94 16.79
CA ASP A 271 16.19 -7.50 17.85
C ASP A 271 14.86 -6.74 18.04
N ALA A 272 14.43 -5.99 17.01
CA ALA A 272 13.24 -5.14 17.10
C ALA A 272 11.95 -5.93 17.37
N VAL A 273 11.81 -7.13 16.82
CA VAL A 273 10.62 -7.98 17.06
C VAL A 273 10.47 -8.29 18.56
N GLN A 274 11.56 -8.47 19.27
CA GLN A 274 11.56 -8.79 20.70
C GLN A 274 11.49 -7.53 21.59
N LYS A 275 12.05 -6.41 21.15
CA LYS A 275 12.26 -5.24 22.02
C LYS A 275 11.43 -4.02 21.64
N ASN A 276 10.98 -3.91 20.39
CA ASN A 276 10.22 -2.76 19.92
C ASN A 276 8.73 -3.12 19.85
N PRO A 277 7.87 -2.47 20.66
CA PRO A 277 6.43 -2.78 20.67
C PRO A 277 5.74 -2.57 19.32
N CYS A 278 6.17 -1.58 18.53
CA CYS A 278 5.64 -1.34 17.20
C CYS A 278 5.94 -2.51 16.26
N THR A 279 7.18 -2.97 16.25
CA THR A 279 7.63 -4.08 15.41
C THR A 279 6.98 -5.39 15.84
N ALA A 280 6.88 -5.65 17.13
CA ALA A 280 6.22 -6.83 17.67
C ALA A 280 4.76 -6.90 17.24
N LEU A 281 4.04 -5.78 17.32
CA LEU A 281 2.64 -5.71 16.89
C LEU A 281 2.49 -5.98 15.39
N ILE A 282 3.29 -5.33 14.55
CA ILE A 282 3.21 -5.52 13.10
C ILE A 282 3.56 -6.95 12.69
N ALA A 283 4.55 -7.56 13.32
CA ALA A 283 4.89 -8.96 13.10
C ALA A 283 3.72 -9.88 13.47
N ALA A 284 3.07 -9.63 14.61
CA ALA A 284 1.90 -10.40 15.05
C ALA A 284 0.73 -10.24 14.08
N LEU A 285 0.42 -9.02 13.67
CA LEU A 285 -0.68 -8.72 12.73
C LEU A 285 -0.45 -9.38 11.37
N GLY A 286 0.78 -9.35 10.85
CA GLY A 286 1.14 -10.02 9.60
C GLY A 286 0.87 -11.52 9.65
N LYS A 287 1.22 -12.16 10.75
CA LYS A 287 0.99 -13.59 10.96
C LYS A 287 -0.49 -13.94 11.12
N VAL A 288 -1.23 -13.13 11.89
CA VAL A 288 -2.68 -13.31 12.02
C VAL A 288 -3.35 -13.24 10.66
N ARG A 289 -2.99 -12.25 9.84
CA ARG A 289 -3.55 -12.12 8.49
C ARG A 289 -3.20 -13.31 7.60
N GLN A 290 -1.96 -13.79 7.63
CA GLN A 290 -1.53 -14.96 6.84
C GLN A 290 -2.31 -16.23 7.18
N HIS A 291 -2.71 -16.41 8.44
CA HIS A 291 -3.42 -17.60 8.93
C HIS A 291 -4.94 -17.42 9.03
N THR A 292 -5.47 -16.27 8.61
CA THR A 292 -6.88 -15.93 8.72
C THR A 292 -7.44 -15.51 7.37
N PRO A 293 -7.83 -16.45 6.50
CA PRO A 293 -8.27 -16.15 5.13
C PRO A 293 -9.41 -15.14 5.04
N ALA A 294 -10.29 -15.08 6.05
CA ALA A 294 -11.38 -14.12 6.09
C ALA A 294 -10.90 -12.67 6.05
N LEU A 295 -9.71 -12.36 6.58
CA LEU A 295 -9.15 -11.01 6.54
C LEU A 295 -8.71 -10.60 5.12
N SER A 296 -8.35 -11.56 4.28
CA SER A 296 -7.97 -11.32 2.89
C SER A 296 -9.15 -11.39 1.92
N TYR A 297 -10.06 -12.33 2.11
CA TYR A 297 -11.10 -12.66 1.14
C TYR A 297 -12.53 -12.55 1.65
N GLY A 298 -12.72 -12.30 2.95
CA GLY A 298 -14.03 -12.25 3.56
C GLY A 298 -14.85 -11.00 3.21
N SER A 299 -16.15 -11.09 3.37
CA SER A 299 -17.04 -9.93 3.34
C SER A 299 -16.80 -9.02 4.54
N TYR A 300 -17.33 -7.81 4.47
CA TYR A 300 -17.24 -6.82 5.55
C TYR A 300 -18.63 -6.46 6.04
N THR A 301 -18.86 -6.50 7.36
CA THR A 301 -20.11 -6.09 7.99
C THR A 301 -19.80 -5.31 9.26
N GLU A 302 -20.29 -4.07 9.36
CA GLU A 302 -20.20 -3.28 10.58
C GLU A 302 -21.06 -3.90 11.69
N LEU A 303 -20.50 -4.04 12.90
CA LEU A 303 -21.18 -4.62 14.05
C LEU A 303 -21.45 -3.64 15.18
N HIS A 304 -20.57 -2.66 15.40
CA HIS A 304 -20.64 -1.70 16.47
C HIS A 304 -19.88 -0.43 16.08
N LEU A 305 -20.48 0.72 16.36
CA LEU A 305 -19.87 2.00 15.99
C LEU A 305 -20.26 3.10 16.98
N THR A 306 -19.25 3.64 17.62
CA THR A 306 -19.30 4.90 18.38
C THR A 306 -18.10 5.76 17.96
N ASN A 307 -17.99 6.97 18.49
CA ASN A 307 -16.81 7.79 18.24
C ASN A 307 -15.51 7.07 18.62
N ARG A 308 -15.53 6.30 19.70
CA ARG A 308 -14.32 5.75 20.31
C ARG A 308 -14.18 4.23 20.20
N GLN A 309 -15.24 3.52 19.82
CA GLN A 309 -15.20 2.07 19.62
C GLN A 309 -15.78 1.71 18.26
N PHE A 310 -15.14 0.75 17.62
CA PHE A 310 -15.55 0.25 16.32
C PHE A 310 -15.33 -1.26 16.25
N ALA A 311 -16.32 -1.97 15.73
CA ALA A 311 -16.20 -3.41 15.49
C ALA A 311 -16.87 -3.78 14.16
N PHE A 312 -16.30 -4.76 13.50
CA PHE A 312 -16.82 -5.32 12.26
C PHE A 312 -16.52 -6.80 12.15
N ALA A 313 -17.27 -7.47 11.28
CA ALA A 313 -17.07 -8.86 10.94
C ALA A 313 -16.43 -8.98 9.56
N ARG A 314 -15.54 -9.98 9.41
CA ARG A 314 -15.05 -10.50 8.15
C ARG A 314 -15.53 -11.96 8.05
N ASP A 315 -16.43 -12.22 7.11
CA ASP A 315 -17.07 -13.53 6.96
C ASP A 315 -16.57 -14.22 5.70
N LEU A 316 -16.14 -15.46 5.83
CA LEU A 316 -15.71 -16.31 4.72
C LEU A 316 -16.06 -17.77 5.00
N ASP A 317 -16.77 -18.40 4.06
CA ASP A 317 -17.10 -19.84 4.09
C ASP A 317 -17.74 -20.29 5.40
N GLY A 318 -18.64 -19.45 5.96
CA GLY A 318 -19.35 -19.72 7.21
C GLY A 318 -18.56 -19.41 8.48
N VAL A 319 -17.32 -18.92 8.35
CA VAL A 319 -16.48 -18.51 9.48
C VAL A 319 -16.54 -17.01 9.64
N ARG A 320 -16.93 -16.54 10.84
CA ARG A 320 -16.94 -15.11 11.18
C ARG A 320 -15.74 -14.76 12.04
N VAL A 321 -14.87 -13.90 11.51
CA VAL A 321 -13.81 -13.23 12.27
C VAL A 321 -14.32 -11.86 12.69
N ILE A 322 -14.08 -11.48 13.94
CA ILE A 322 -14.57 -10.20 14.50
C ILE A 322 -13.33 -9.35 14.85
N VAL A 323 -13.38 -8.10 14.44
CA VAL A 323 -12.31 -7.11 14.72
C VAL A 323 -12.89 -6.02 15.59
N THR A 324 -12.20 -5.69 16.68
CA THR A 324 -12.58 -4.62 17.60
C THR A 324 -11.43 -3.66 17.79
N VAL A 325 -11.72 -2.37 17.78
CA VAL A 325 -10.74 -1.30 18.08
C VAL A 325 -11.34 -0.28 19.04
N ASN A 326 -10.46 0.30 19.85
CA ASN A 326 -10.80 1.30 20.86
C ASN A 326 -9.75 2.41 20.86
N ASN A 327 -10.14 3.64 20.59
CA ASN A 327 -9.26 4.80 20.61
C ASN A 327 -9.40 5.64 21.89
N ASP A 328 -10.14 5.16 22.88
CA ASP A 328 -10.29 5.82 24.17
C ASP A 328 -9.16 5.44 25.13
N ASP A 329 -8.87 6.32 26.06
CA ASP A 329 -7.93 6.08 27.18
C ASP A 329 -8.47 5.12 28.25
N ASN A 330 -9.73 4.71 28.13
CA ASN A 330 -10.38 3.74 29.00
C ASN A 330 -10.75 2.47 28.22
N ALA A 331 -10.65 1.33 28.89
CA ALA A 331 -11.17 0.08 28.34
C ALA A 331 -12.68 0.18 28.09
N ALA A 332 -13.17 -0.53 27.10
CA ALA A 332 -14.58 -0.50 26.71
C ALA A 332 -15.11 -1.91 26.47
N GLY A 333 -16.34 -2.16 26.96
CA GLY A 333 -17.06 -3.38 26.68
C GLY A 333 -17.90 -3.29 25.41
N MET A 334 -17.99 -4.39 24.68
CA MET A 334 -18.84 -4.52 23.49
C MET A 334 -19.58 -5.86 23.52
N SER A 335 -20.86 -5.84 23.13
CA SER A 335 -21.63 -7.06 22.85
C SER A 335 -21.85 -7.16 21.35
N LEU A 336 -21.39 -8.24 20.74
CA LEU A 336 -21.27 -8.35 19.29
C LEU A 336 -21.93 -9.64 18.77
N PRO A 337 -22.64 -9.61 17.63
CA PRO A 337 -23.15 -10.80 16.97
C PRO A 337 -22.01 -11.73 16.57
N ALA A 338 -22.05 -12.96 17.05
CA ALA A 338 -21.02 -13.97 16.77
C ALA A 338 -21.40 -14.88 15.58
N GLY A 339 -20.42 -15.66 15.10
CA GLY A 339 -20.66 -16.74 14.16
C GLY A 339 -21.11 -18.03 14.86
N ASN A 340 -21.23 -19.11 14.08
CA ASN A 340 -21.64 -20.43 14.54
C ASN A 340 -20.45 -21.19 15.15
N CYS A 341 -20.05 -20.80 16.35
CA CYS A 341 -19.02 -21.49 17.13
C CYS A 341 -19.30 -21.31 18.63
N ALA A 342 -18.65 -22.12 19.45
CA ALA A 342 -18.87 -22.09 20.90
C ALA A 342 -18.01 -21.04 21.60
N GLU A 343 -16.84 -20.74 21.06
CA GLU A 343 -15.83 -19.91 21.72
C GLU A 343 -15.00 -19.14 20.69
N TYR A 344 -14.61 -17.92 21.04
CA TYR A 344 -13.66 -17.08 20.33
C TYR A 344 -12.35 -16.89 21.13
N VAL A 345 -11.26 -16.73 20.42
CA VAL A 345 -9.97 -16.38 21.01
C VAL A 345 -9.45 -15.09 20.39
N GLY A 346 -9.01 -14.17 21.24
CA GLY A 346 -8.29 -12.97 20.82
C GLY A 346 -6.88 -13.33 20.38
N THR A 347 -6.53 -13.03 19.13
CA THR A 347 -5.25 -13.43 18.53
C THR A 347 -4.05 -12.66 19.09
N LEU A 348 -4.24 -11.46 19.64
CA LEU A 348 -3.19 -10.62 20.18
C LEU A 348 -3.02 -10.78 21.69
N THR A 349 -4.10 -11.04 22.43
CA THR A 349 -4.11 -11.11 23.90
C THR A 349 -4.22 -12.54 24.42
N GLY A 350 -4.71 -13.49 23.62
CA GLY A 350 -5.03 -14.84 24.09
C GLY A 350 -6.34 -14.95 24.87
N GLN A 351 -7.07 -13.87 25.01
CA GLN A 351 -8.33 -13.88 25.76
C GLN A 351 -9.34 -14.82 25.11
N LYS A 352 -9.98 -15.66 25.92
CA LYS A 352 -11.05 -16.57 25.49
C LYS A 352 -12.40 -16.04 25.88
N VAL A 353 -13.37 -16.15 24.99
CA VAL A 353 -14.72 -15.64 25.18
C VAL A 353 -15.73 -16.67 24.65
N SER A 354 -16.66 -17.08 25.50
CA SER A 354 -17.75 -17.99 25.09
C SER A 354 -18.81 -17.24 24.30
N VAL A 355 -19.41 -17.93 23.32
CA VAL A 355 -20.58 -17.45 22.59
C VAL A 355 -21.82 -17.80 23.40
N GLU A 356 -22.61 -16.83 23.77
CA GLU A 356 -23.85 -16.96 24.52
C GLU A 356 -24.97 -16.22 23.81
N GLY A 357 -26.05 -16.93 23.49
CA GLY A 357 -27.18 -16.34 22.78
C GLY A 357 -26.81 -15.76 21.41
N GLY A 358 -25.84 -16.36 20.72
CA GLY A 358 -25.38 -15.88 19.42
C GLY A 358 -24.50 -14.63 19.49
N ARG A 359 -24.02 -14.27 20.68
CA ARG A 359 -23.20 -13.07 20.87
C ARG A 359 -21.94 -13.35 21.69
N ILE A 360 -20.94 -12.51 21.55
CA ILE A 360 -19.80 -12.45 22.45
C ILE A 360 -19.80 -11.10 23.18
N ASN A 361 -19.40 -11.14 24.46
CA ASN A 361 -19.16 -9.96 25.27
C ASN A 361 -17.67 -9.83 25.50
N VAL A 362 -17.07 -8.78 24.94
CA VAL A 362 -15.64 -8.56 24.99
C VAL A 362 -15.31 -7.24 25.66
N THR A 363 -14.14 -7.17 26.29
CA THR A 363 -13.57 -5.93 26.80
C THR A 363 -12.30 -5.65 25.98
N VAL A 364 -12.25 -4.48 25.35
CA VAL A 364 -11.09 -4.03 24.58
C VAL A 364 -10.34 -3.00 25.38
N ALA A 365 -9.06 -3.23 25.60
CA ALA A 365 -8.19 -2.34 26.38
C ALA A 365 -8.14 -0.94 25.75
N ALA A 366 -7.78 0.06 26.55
CA ALA A 366 -7.55 1.41 26.09
C ALA A 366 -6.53 1.45 24.93
N ASN A 367 -6.80 2.27 23.93
CA ASN A 367 -5.89 2.53 22.80
C ASN A 367 -5.36 1.23 22.16
N SER A 368 -6.24 0.29 21.90
CA SER A 368 -5.88 -1.03 21.40
C SER A 368 -6.88 -1.59 20.40
N GLY A 369 -6.63 -2.78 19.94
CA GLY A 369 -7.54 -3.56 19.13
C GLY A 369 -7.30 -5.05 19.34
N GLU A 370 -8.27 -5.85 18.89
CA GLU A 370 -8.17 -7.30 18.93
C GLU A 370 -8.84 -7.91 17.70
N ILE A 371 -8.34 -9.06 17.31
CA ILE A 371 -8.88 -9.87 16.22
C ILE A 371 -9.34 -11.19 16.84
N TRP A 372 -10.66 -11.39 16.87
CA TRP A 372 -11.30 -12.54 17.47
C TRP A 372 -11.59 -13.59 16.42
N VAL A 373 -11.00 -14.77 16.59
CA VAL A 373 -11.22 -15.90 15.70
C VAL A 373 -11.92 -17.04 16.44
N PRO A 374 -12.77 -17.84 15.77
CA PRO A 374 -13.33 -19.03 16.38
C PRO A 374 -12.20 -19.96 16.88
N ALA A 375 -12.33 -20.45 18.11
CA ALA A 375 -11.29 -21.22 18.77
C ALA A 375 -10.90 -22.49 18.00
N ASP A 376 -11.84 -23.10 17.32
CA ASP A 376 -11.66 -24.30 16.50
C ASP A 376 -10.94 -24.05 15.17
N THR A 377 -10.75 -22.79 14.78
CA THR A 377 -10.02 -22.40 13.55
C THR A 377 -8.57 -22.03 13.82
N MET A 378 -8.14 -21.96 15.08
CA MET A 378 -6.75 -21.64 15.42
C MET A 378 -5.81 -22.79 15.03
N THR A 379 -4.73 -22.44 14.32
CA THR A 379 -3.64 -23.36 14.00
C THR A 379 -2.63 -23.42 15.16
N GLU A 380 -1.82 -24.48 15.23
CA GLU A 380 -0.76 -24.60 16.23
C GLU A 380 0.19 -23.39 16.24
N ASP A 381 0.55 -22.86 15.07
CA ASP A 381 1.40 -21.66 14.94
C ASP A 381 0.76 -20.39 15.51
N THR A 382 -0.55 -20.28 15.43
CA THR A 382 -1.30 -19.16 16.00
C THR A 382 -1.46 -19.31 17.52
N GLN A 383 -1.62 -20.53 18.01
CA GLN A 383 -1.73 -20.85 19.44
C GLN A 383 -0.42 -20.60 20.20
N ILE A 384 0.72 -21.00 19.65
CA ILE A 384 2.05 -20.81 20.26
C ILE A 384 2.37 -19.32 20.50
N LYS A 385 1.83 -18.43 19.69
CA LYS A 385 2.06 -16.99 19.80
C LYS A 385 1.16 -16.30 20.79
N VAL A 386 -0.06 -16.78 20.90
CA VAL A 386 -1.00 -16.34 21.91
C VAL A 386 -0.46 -16.66 23.31
N GLU A 387 0.14 -17.85 23.47
CA GLU A 387 0.77 -18.26 24.73
C GLU A 387 2.00 -17.42 25.06
N ASN A 388 2.84 -17.09 24.08
CA ASN A 388 4.04 -16.26 24.27
C ASN A 388 3.73 -14.77 24.45
N ALA A 389 2.56 -14.29 24.05
CA ALA A 389 2.13 -12.91 24.28
C ALA A 389 1.48 -12.71 25.66
N ALA A 390 1.10 -13.80 26.33
CA ALA A 390 0.48 -13.80 27.66
C ALA A 390 1.51 -13.94 28.82
N GLU A 391 2.78 -14.27 28.50
CA GLU A 391 3.92 -14.23 29.41
C GLU A 391 4.65 -12.86 29.35
#